data_ba42392cff41a76de9ee9379d5127c35
#
_entry.id   ba42392cff41a76de9ee9379d5127c35
#
_cell.length_a   1.000
_cell.length_b   1.000
_cell.length_c   1.000
_cell.angle_alpha   90.00
_cell.angle_beta   90.00
_cell.angle_gamma   90.00
#
_symmetry.space_group_name_H-M   'P 1'
#
loop_
_entity.id
_entity.type
_entity.pdbx_description
1 polymer ?
#
loop_
_entity_poly.entity_id
_entity_poly.type
_entity_poly.pdbx_seq_one_letter_code
_entity_poly.pdbx_strand_id
1 'polypeptide(L)'
;MLHTILPGDSILCHRCMSSMGGCGDDVVWRMYPWRDCGDSFCVKVIEKVKGEEPKYIRECEKNLVKSTKHRLRMPVLRRHGYCLPARKNDPHNPLSLTDSNYIYCFCNDWNGCNNATTYKASTYVLLSFVSFTSFLIYKLL
;
A
#
# COMPACT_ATOMS: atom_id res chain seq x y z
N MET A 1 8.60 9.78 17.97
CA MET A 1 9.67 8.80 18.22
C MET A 1 9.76 7.90 17.00
N LEU A 2 10.82 8.03 16.23
CA LEU A 2 11.11 7.15 15.08
C LEU A 2 11.60 5.81 15.64
N HIS A 3 10.77 4.78 15.56
CA HIS A 3 11.22 3.41 15.78
C HIS A 3 12.00 2.99 14.53
N THR A 4 13.31 3.13 14.59
CA THR A 4 14.19 2.45 13.65
C THR A 4 14.08 0.94 13.92
N ILE A 5 13.45 0.21 13.00
CA ILE A 5 13.42 -1.25 13.03
C ILE A 5 14.87 -1.71 12.85
N LEU A 6 15.42 -2.34 13.87
CA LEU A 6 16.74 -2.97 13.79
C LEU A 6 16.68 -4.16 12.81
N PRO A 7 17.75 -4.45 12.06
CA PRO A 7 17.79 -5.64 11.21
C PRO A 7 17.63 -6.89 12.08
N GLY A 8 16.49 -7.55 11.92
CA GLY A 8 16.06 -8.71 12.72
C GLY A 8 14.68 -8.57 13.37
N ASP A 9 14.09 -7.38 13.37
CA ASP A 9 12.75 -7.18 13.90
C ASP A 9 11.70 -7.61 12.88
N SER A 10 10.84 -8.51 13.33
CA SER A 10 9.68 -8.99 12.58
C SER A 10 8.64 -7.90 12.44
N ILE A 11 8.14 -7.68 11.21
CA ILE A 11 7.02 -6.76 11.00
C ILE A 11 5.68 -7.45 11.27
N LEU A 12 4.77 -6.75 11.93
CA LEU A 12 3.41 -7.20 12.17
C LEU A 12 2.46 -6.53 11.18
N CYS A 13 1.64 -7.30 10.47
CA CYS A 13 0.72 -6.82 9.45
C CYS A 13 -0.73 -7.19 9.79
N HIS A 14 -1.69 -6.39 9.31
CA HIS A 14 -3.08 -6.83 9.24
C HIS A 14 -3.24 -7.92 8.18
N ARG A 15 -4.06 -8.92 8.49
CA ARG A 15 -4.38 -10.03 7.58
C ARG A 15 -5.89 -10.21 7.52
N CYS A 16 -6.48 -9.78 6.42
CA CYS A 16 -7.93 -9.85 6.21
C CYS A 16 -8.31 -9.65 4.74
N MET A 17 -9.55 -9.96 4.41
CA MET A 17 -10.16 -9.71 3.11
C MET A 17 -11.49 -8.98 3.29
N SER A 18 -11.85 -8.09 2.36
CA SER A 18 -13.10 -7.30 2.41
C SER A 18 -14.37 -8.15 2.43
N SER A 19 -14.31 -9.38 1.90
CA SER A 19 -15.42 -10.34 1.99
C SER A 19 -15.75 -10.78 3.42
N MET A 20 -14.85 -10.55 4.38
CA MET A 20 -15.03 -10.95 5.77
C MET A 20 -15.69 -9.86 6.64
N GLY A 21 -16.01 -8.71 6.06
CA GLY A 21 -16.50 -7.54 6.81
C GLY A 21 -15.41 -6.88 7.65
N GLY A 22 -15.48 -5.57 7.88
CA GLY A 22 -14.49 -4.83 8.70
C GLY A 22 -13.07 -4.75 8.13
N CYS A 23 -12.85 -5.20 6.89
CA CYS A 23 -11.61 -5.13 6.14
C CYS A 23 -11.84 -4.34 4.84
N GLY A 24 -12.38 -3.16 4.94
CA GLY A 24 -12.59 -2.23 3.83
C GLY A 24 -11.35 -1.39 3.53
N ASP A 25 -11.56 -0.14 3.16
CA ASP A 25 -10.45 0.80 3.00
C ASP A 25 -9.68 0.96 4.30
N ASP A 26 -10.38 1.10 5.42
CA ASP A 26 -9.84 1.00 6.76
C ASP A 26 -10.13 -0.38 7.39
N VAL A 27 -9.26 -0.79 8.29
CA VAL A 27 -9.41 -2.05 9.02
C VAL A 27 -10.01 -1.80 10.39
N VAL A 28 -11.02 -2.57 10.75
CA VAL A 28 -11.47 -2.66 12.14
C VAL A 28 -10.44 -3.49 12.92
N TRP A 29 -9.44 -2.83 13.48
CA TRP A 29 -8.26 -3.44 14.11
C TRP A 29 -8.61 -4.44 15.25
N ARG A 30 -9.73 -4.25 15.92
CA ARG A 30 -10.21 -5.18 16.97
C ARG A 30 -10.60 -6.53 16.39
N MET A 31 -11.07 -6.57 15.14
CA MET A 31 -11.44 -7.83 14.46
C MET A 31 -10.23 -8.52 13.84
N TYR A 32 -9.25 -7.73 13.40
CA TYR A 32 -8.07 -8.21 12.68
C TYR A 32 -6.79 -7.71 13.35
N PRO A 33 -6.41 -8.30 14.49
CA PRO A 33 -5.16 -7.96 15.16
C PRO A 33 -3.97 -8.26 14.26
N TRP A 34 -2.88 -7.59 14.52
CA TRP A 34 -1.64 -7.77 13.77
C TRP A 34 -1.13 -9.21 13.86
N ARG A 35 -0.54 -9.69 12.78
CA ARG A 35 0.08 -11.00 12.65
C ARG A 35 1.52 -10.86 12.20
N ASP A 36 2.36 -11.72 12.70
CA ASP A 36 3.79 -11.75 12.36
C ASP A 36 4.00 -12.11 10.89
N CYS A 37 4.71 -11.23 10.18
CA CYS A 37 5.13 -11.39 8.79
C CYS A 37 6.65 -11.64 8.63
N GLY A 38 7.41 -11.68 9.73
CA GLY A 38 8.86 -11.76 9.67
C GLY A 38 9.46 -10.52 9.00
N ASP A 39 10.46 -10.73 8.17
CA ASP A 39 11.16 -9.71 7.38
C ASP A 39 10.47 -9.35 6.04
N SER A 40 9.23 -9.82 5.85
CA SER A 40 8.44 -9.60 4.64
C SER A 40 7.72 -8.25 4.67
N PHE A 41 7.33 -7.71 3.51
CA PHE A 41 6.45 -6.53 3.45
C PHE A 41 5.04 -6.85 3.94
N CYS A 42 4.39 -5.86 4.57
CA CYS A 42 2.94 -5.80 4.65
C CYS A 42 2.39 -5.32 3.30
N VAL A 43 1.39 -6.00 2.77
CA VAL A 43 0.79 -5.66 1.48
C VAL A 43 -0.70 -5.38 1.65
N LYS A 44 -1.17 -4.33 0.98
CA LYS A 44 -2.59 -4.05 0.73
C LYS A 44 -2.84 -4.20 -0.76
N VAL A 45 -3.66 -5.14 -1.14
CA VAL A 45 -4.10 -5.32 -2.53
C VAL A 45 -5.46 -4.67 -2.68
N ILE A 46 -5.62 -3.83 -3.70
CA ILE A 46 -6.87 -3.17 -4.07
C ILE A 46 -7.30 -3.73 -5.41
N GLU A 47 -8.42 -4.41 -5.45
CA GLU A 47 -9.05 -4.91 -6.67
C GLU A 47 -10.21 -3.99 -7.04
N LYS A 48 -10.11 -3.33 -8.19
CA LYS A 48 -11.13 -2.46 -8.74
C LYS A 48 -11.92 -3.20 -9.79
N VAL A 49 -13.22 -3.33 -9.58
CA VAL A 49 -14.15 -3.91 -10.56
C VAL A 49 -15.09 -2.79 -11.01
N LYS A 50 -15.27 -2.66 -12.33
CA LYS A 50 -16.14 -1.61 -12.89
C LYS A 50 -17.58 -1.79 -12.38
N GLY A 51 -18.12 -0.74 -11.72
CA GLY A 51 -19.46 -0.73 -11.18
C GLY A 51 -19.64 -1.41 -9.81
N GLU A 52 -18.54 -1.86 -9.19
CA GLU A 52 -18.55 -2.43 -7.83
C GLU A 52 -17.66 -1.61 -6.90
N GLU A 53 -17.89 -1.76 -5.60
CA GLU A 53 -17.00 -1.25 -4.57
C GLU A 53 -15.63 -1.96 -4.65
N PRO A 54 -14.53 -1.25 -4.40
CA PRO A 54 -13.21 -1.86 -4.39
C PRO A 54 -13.11 -2.98 -3.35
N LYS A 55 -12.47 -4.08 -3.74
CA LYS A 55 -12.19 -5.20 -2.82
C LYS A 55 -10.77 -5.09 -2.30
N TYR A 56 -10.60 -5.38 -1.03
CA TYR A 56 -9.32 -5.26 -0.34
C TYR A 56 -8.84 -6.60 0.19
N ILE A 57 -7.54 -6.85 0.04
CA ILE A 57 -6.84 -7.96 0.66
C ILE A 57 -5.64 -7.38 1.39
N ARG A 58 -5.46 -7.73 2.65
CA ARG A 58 -4.27 -7.40 3.44
C ARG A 58 -3.61 -8.68 3.89
N GLU A 59 -2.32 -8.77 3.61
CA GLU A 59 -1.55 -9.97 3.91
C GLU A 59 -0.05 -9.67 3.95
N CYS A 60 0.72 -10.60 4.51
CA CYS A 60 2.17 -10.63 4.32
C CYS A 60 2.49 -10.94 2.86
N GLU A 61 3.49 -10.27 2.29
CA GLU A 61 3.94 -10.54 0.93
C GLU A 61 4.29 -12.03 0.73
N LYS A 62 5.06 -12.61 1.67
CA LYS A 62 5.47 -14.02 1.63
C LYS A 62 4.30 -15.01 1.51
N ASN A 63 3.12 -14.63 1.99
CA ASN A 63 1.93 -15.46 1.87
C ASN A 63 1.19 -15.22 0.55
N LEU A 64 1.13 -13.96 0.09
CA LEU A 64 0.53 -13.63 -1.19
C LEU A 64 1.22 -14.33 -2.36
N VAL A 65 2.54 -14.42 -2.35
CA VAL A 65 3.31 -15.07 -3.42
C VAL A 65 3.11 -16.58 -3.49
N LYS A 66 2.54 -17.20 -2.45
CA LYS A 66 2.12 -18.61 -2.49
C LYS A 66 0.93 -18.82 -3.42
N SER A 67 0.08 -17.81 -3.58
CA SER A 67 -1.01 -17.83 -4.56
C SER A 67 -0.47 -17.54 -5.95
N THR A 68 -0.74 -18.44 -6.91
CA THR A 68 -0.34 -18.27 -8.32
C THR A 68 -0.88 -16.96 -8.89
N LYS A 69 -2.13 -16.60 -8.57
CA LYS A 69 -2.76 -15.36 -9.00
C LYS A 69 -1.92 -14.14 -8.61
N HIS A 70 -1.53 -14.03 -7.34
CA HIS A 70 -0.79 -12.88 -6.85
C HIS A 70 0.69 -12.92 -7.26
N ARG A 71 1.31 -14.10 -7.26
CA ARG A 71 2.70 -14.28 -7.69
C ARG A 71 2.95 -13.77 -9.11
N LEU A 72 2.03 -14.05 -10.04
CA LEU A 72 2.16 -13.63 -11.44
C LEU A 72 1.85 -12.14 -11.65
N ARG A 73 0.97 -11.56 -10.84
CA ARG A 73 0.50 -10.17 -10.98
C ARG A 73 1.27 -9.17 -10.16
N MET A 74 1.91 -9.60 -9.08
CA MET A 74 2.63 -8.70 -8.18
C MET A 74 3.76 -7.97 -8.91
N PRO A 75 3.91 -6.65 -8.73
CA PRO A 75 5.01 -5.89 -9.31
C PRO A 75 6.37 -6.47 -8.91
N VAL A 76 7.36 -6.40 -9.80
CA VAL A 76 8.74 -6.83 -9.50
C VAL A 76 9.37 -5.86 -8.51
N LEU A 77 9.20 -4.55 -8.75
CA LEU A 77 9.69 -3.53 -7.84
C LEU A 77 8.78 -3.45 -6.61
N ARG A 78 9.36 -3.69 -5.46
CA ARG A 78 8.69 -3.60 -4.16
C ARG A 78 9.43 -2.56 -3.33
N ARG A 79 8.77 -1.46 -3.04
CA ARG A 79 9.33 -0.37 -2.25
C ARG A 79 8.35 0.02 -1.17
N HIS A 80 8.92 0.27 0.01
CA HIS A 80 8.18 0.84 1.11
C HIS A 80 7.47 2.13 0.69
N GLY A 81 6.19 2.26 1.04
CA GLY A 81 5.39 3.44 0.79
C GLY A 81 4.86 3.60 -0.63
N TYR A 82 5.03 2.62 -1.50
CA TYR A 82 4.56 2.71 -2.88
C TYR A 82 3.40 1.77 -3.16
N CYS A 83 2.43 2.31 -3.93
CA CYS A 83 1.34 1.55 -4.53
C CYS A 83 1.60 1.46 -6.05
N LEU A 84 1.67 0.26 -6.56
CA LEU A 84 1.98 -0.01 -7.96
C LEU A 84 0.88 -0.87 -8.58
N PRO A 85 0.52 -0.62 -9.85
CA PRO A 85 -0.41 -1.46 -10.58
C PRO A 85 0.17 -2.86 -10.78
N ALA A 86 -0.71 -3.85 -10.86
CA ALA A 86 -0.32 -5.21 -11.15
C ALA A 86 0.33 -5.35 -12.52
N ARG A 87 1.19 -6.35 -12.66
CA ARG A 87 1.63 -6.80 -13.98
C ARG A 87 0.47 -7.48 -14.70
N LYS A 88 0.30 -7.19 -15.98
CA LYS A 88 -0.60 -7.97 -16.82
C LYS A 88 0.11 -9.25 -17.22
N ASN A 89 -0.52 -10.37 -16.93
CA ASN A 89 0.01 -11.65 -17.37
C ASN A 89 -0.45 -11.92 -18.81
N ASP A 90 0.28 -11.35 -19.77
CA ASP A 90 0.06 -11.60 -21.20
C ASP A 90 1.18 -12.52 -21.70
N PRO A 91 0.85 -13.78 -22.06
CA PRO A 91 1.86 -14.72 -22.55
C PRO A 91 2.51 -14.28 -23.86
N HIS A 92 1.85 -13.41 -24.64
CA HIS A 92 2.35 -12.93 -25.93
C HIS A 92 3.16 -11.63 -25.83
N ASN A 93 3.04 -10.89 -24.73
CA ASN A 93 3.79 -9.69 -24.52
C ASN A 93 4.15 -9.47 -23.04
N PRO A 94 5.21 -10.11 -22.55
CA PRO A 94 5.60 -10.04 -21.15
C PRO A 94 6.09 -8.65 -20.71
N LEU A 95 6.39 -7.75 -21.66
CA LEU A 95 6.83 -6.37 -21.38
C LEU A 95 5.67 -5.38 -21.39
N SER A 96 4.52 -5.76 -21.89
CA SER A 96 3.38 -4.86 -21.97
C SER A 96 2.47 -5.02 -20.77
N LEU A 97 2.19 -3.89 -20.17
CA LEU A 97 0.90 -3.58 -19.58
C LEU A 97 0.74 -3.94 -18.10
N THR A 98 0.58 -2.89 -17.38
CA THR A 98 0.03 -2.87 -16.04
C THR A 98 -1.46 -3.19 -16.08
N ASP A 99 -1.92 -4.07 -15.19
CA ASP A 99 -3.35 -4.28 -14.94
C ASP A 99 -3.81 -3.27 -13.88
N SER A 100 -4.42 -2.18 -14.32
CA SER A 100 -4.90 -1.10 -13.45
C SER A 100 -6.06 -1.52 -12.53
N ASN A 101 -6.65 -2.69 -12.75
CA ASN A 101 -7.70 -3.22 -11.88
C ASN A 101 -7.14 -3.73 -10.55
N TYR A 102 -5.85 -4.07 -10.49
CA TYR A 102 -5.17 -4.49 -9.28
C TYR A 102 -4.06 -3.52 -8.93
N ILE A 103 -4.06 -3.05 -7.69
CA ILE A 103 -3.01 -2.19 -7.14
C ILE A 103 -2.42 -2.89 -5.92
N TYR A 104 -1.11 -2.96 -5.84
CA TYR A 104 -0.35 -3.51 -4.72
C TYR A 104 0.38 -2.39 -4.00
N CYS A 105 0.06 -2.18 -2.74
CA CYS A 105 0.72 -1.21 -1.85
C CYS A 105 1.60 -1.96 -0.86
N PHE A 106 2.86 -1.54 -0.75
CA PHE A 106 3.88 -2.19 0.08
C PHE A 106 4.32 -1.27 1.20
N CYS A 107 4.49 -1.82 2.41
CA CYS A 107 5.08 -1.09 3.52
C CYS A 107 5.80 -2.03 4.50
N ASN A 108 6.83 -1.52 5.17
CA ASN A 108 7.60 -2.27 6.16
C ASN A 108 8.25 -1.38 7.24
N ASP A 109 7.71 -0.20 7.48
CA ASP A 109 8.30 0.80 8.38
C ASP A 109 7.70 0.80 9.80
N TRP A 110 6.47 0.28 9.94
CA TRP A 110 5.81 0.17 11.23
C TRP A 110 4.73 -0.92 11.23
N ASN A 111 4.45 -1.45 12.41
CA ASN A 111 3.47 -2.52 12.58
C ASN A 111 2.05 -2.08 12.19
N GLY A 112 1.38 -2.90 11.39
CA GLY A 112 0.04 -2.59 10.88
C GLY A 112 0.00 -1.53 9.78
N CYS A 113 1.13 -1.20 9.15
CA CYS A 113 1.23 -0.17 8.12
C CYS A 113 0.30 -0.39 6.92
N ASN A 114 -0.11 -1.62 6.63
CA ASN A 114 -1.05 -1.93 5.55
C ASN A 114 -2.53 -1.64 5.89
N ASN A 115 -2.79 -1.02 7.05
CA ASN A 115 -4.11 -0.45 7.35
C ASN A 115 -4.37 0.80 6.53
N ALA A 116 -3.39 1.71 6.50
CA ALA A 116 -3.57 3.02 5.91
C ALA A 116 -3.88 2.95 4.42
N THR A 117 -4.88 3.71 4.04
CA THR A 117 -5.10 4.09 2.67
C THR A 117 -4.29 5.31 2.41
N THR A 118 -3.45 5.20 1.43
CA THR A 118 -2.86 6.34 0.75
C THR A 118 -1.92 7.20 1.57
N TYR A 119 -0.69 7.21 1.12
CA TYR A 119 0.03 8.45 1.03
C TYR A 119 -0.82 9.41 0.18
N LYS A 120 -1.75 10.11 0.80
CA LYS A 120 -2.18 11.39 0.29
C LYS A 120 -0.91 12.21 0.28
N ALA A 121 -0.33 12.43 -0.90
CA ALA A 121 0.67 13.46 -1.09
C ALA A 121 0.11 14.69 -0.39
N SER A 122 0.80 15.12 0.67
CA SER A 122 0.27 16.14 1.56
C SER A 122 0.15 17.42 0.76
N THR A 123 -1.05 17.74 0.34
CA THR A 123 -1.41 19.03 -0.27
C THR A 123 -1.02 20.21 0.64
N TYR A 124 -0.77 19.94 1.90
CA TYR A 124 -0.29 20.94 2.87
C TYR A 124 1.11 21.47 2.58
N VAL A 125 1.98 20.68 1.94
CA VAL A 125 3.33 21.16 1.55
C VAL A 125 3.22 22.22 0.45
N LEU A 126 2.33 22.06 -0.50
CA LEU A 126 2.11 23.05 -1.58
C LEU A 126 1.50 24.35 -1.04
N LEU A 127 0.57 24.29 -0.12
CA LEU A 127 -0.04 25.46 0.48
C LEU A 127 0.95 26.26 1.34
N SER A 128 1.86 25.60 2.04
CA SER A 128 2.90 26.30 2.82
C SER A 128 3.92 27.03 1.93
N PHE A 129 4.26 26.49 0.77
CA PHE A 129 5.13 27.18 -0.18
C PHE A 129 4.47 28.43 -0.80
N VAL A 130 3.18 28.34 -1.14
CA VAL A 130 2.45 29.49 -1.72
C VAL A 130 2.31 30.63 -0.71
N SER A 131 2.02 30.33 0.56
CA SER A 131 1.95 31.37 1.61
C SER A 131 3.30 32.01 1.91
N PHE A 132 4.39 31.24 1.85
CA PHE A 132 5.74 31.78 2.09
C PHE A 132 6.22 32.71 0.98
N THR A 133 5.95 32.36 -0.28
CA THR A 133 6.27 33.21 -1.42
C THR A 133 5.45 34.49 -1.45
N SER A 134 4.18 34.44 -1.09
CA SER A 134 3.32 35.65 -1.00
C SER A 134 3.80 36.59 0.09
N PHE A 135 4.28 36.08 1.22
CA PHE A 135 4.82 36.89 2.31
C PHE A 135 6.14 37.57 1.94
N LEU A 136 7.00 36.90 1.17
CA LEU A 136 8.26 37.47 0.70
C LEU A 136 8.03 38.60 -0.33
N ILE A 137 7.06 38.43 -1.23
CA ILE A 137 6.73 39.46 -2.25
C ILE A 137 6.15 40.70 -1.57
N TYR A 138 5.32 40.53 -0.53
CA TYR A 138 4.73 41.66 0.21
C TYR A 138 5.77 42.49 0.98
N LYS A 139 6.89 41.90 1.39
CA LYS A 139 7.99 42.63 2.07
C LYS A 139 8.95 43.31 1.11
N LEU A 140 8.94 42.99 -0.18
CA LEU A 140 9.83 43.57 -1.19
C LEU A 140 9.16 44.67 -2.05
N LEU A 141 7.86 44.90 -1.87
CA LEU A 141 7.09 46.03 -2.40
C LEU A 141 6.85 47.09 -1.33
#